data_45645988dae5f66a3e1aff8b1dd1afca
#
_entry.id   45645988dae5f66a3e1aff8b1dd1afca
#
_cell.length_a   1.000
_cell.length_b   1.000
_cell.length_c   1.000
_cell.angle_alpha   90.00
_cell.angle_beta   90.00
_cell.angle_gamma   90.00
#
_symmetry.space_group_name_H-M   'P 1'
#
loop_
_entity.id
_entity.type
_entity.pdbx_description
1 polymer ?
#
loop_
_entity_poly.entity_id
_entity_poly.type
_entity_poly.pdbx_seq_one_letter_code
_entity_poly.pdbx_strand_id
1 'polypeptide(L)'
;MNKRVKIVATLGPAVEIRGGKKFGDDGYWGEKLDVEASAKNIAKLIEAGANTFRFNFSHGDHQEQGDRMATVKLAEKLAGKKVGFLLDTKGPEIRTELFEGDAKEYSYKTGEKIRVATKQGIKSTRDVIALNVAGALDIYDDVEVGRQVLVDDGKLGLRVVAKDDAAREFEVEVENDGVIAKQKGVNIPNTKIPFPALAERDNDDIRFGLEQGINFIAISFVRTAKDVNEVRAICKETGNGHVQLFAKIENQQGIDNLDEIIEVADGIMIARGDMGIEVPYEMVPVYQKMIIKKVNAAGKVVITATNMLETMTEKPRATRSEVSDVFNAVIDGTDATMLSGESANGKYPLESVTTMATIDKNAQTLLNEYGRLNSDSFARNSKTEVMASAVKDATNSMDIKLVVTLTKTGHTARLISKYRPNADILALTFDELTERGLMLNWGVIPMLTDAPSSTDDMFEIAERKAVEAGLVQSGDDIVIVAGVPVGEAVRTNTMRIRTVR
;
A
#
# COMPACT_ATOMS: atom_id res chain seq x y z
N MET A 1 -6.87 16.21 -18.47
CA MET A 1 -6.28 16.15 -17.12
C MET A 1 -5.94 14.70 -16.83
N ASN A 2 -4.70 14.40 -16.47
CA ASN A 2 -4.26 13.07 -16.07
C ASN A 2 -4.76 12.73 -14.67
N LYS A 3 -4.82 11.44 -14.35
CA LYS A 3 -5.11 10.97 -13.00
C LYS A 3 -3.88 11.19 -12.10
N ARG A 4 -4.02 11.99 -11.04
CA ARG A 4 -2.92 12.33 -10.10
C ARG A 4 -2.80 11.35 -8.94
N VAL A 5 -3.94 10.87 -8.41
CA VAL A 5 -3.96 9.79 -7.42
C VAL A 5 -3.44 8.51 -8.07
N LYS A 6 -2.59 7.78 -7.38
CA LYS A 6 -1.99 6.54 -7.88
C LYS A 6 -2.88 5.34 -7.57
N ILE A 7 -2.75 4.28 -8.35
CA ILE A 7 -3.44 3.01 -8.09
C ILE A 7 -2.41 1.92 -7.84
N VAL A 8 -2.55 1.27 -6.69
CA VAL A 8 -1.88 0.02 -6.37
C VAL A 8 -2.85 -1.12 -6.68
N ALA A 9 -2.49 -2.04 -7.56
CA ALA A 9 -3.28 -3.23 -7.87
C ALA A 9 -2.57 -4.49 -7.37
N THR A 10 -3.26 -5.29 -6.56
CA THR A 10 -2.70 -6.57 -6.11
C THR A 10 -2.78 -7.59 -7.24
N LEU A 11 -1.68 -8.29 -7.49
CA LEU A 11 -1.63 -9.36 -8.46
C LEU A 11 -1.98 -10.71 -7.84
N GLY A 12 -2.63 -11.52 -8.64
CA GLY A 12 -3.02 -12.87 -8.30
C GLY A 12 -3.63 -13.59 -9.49
N PRO A 13 -4.28 -14.73 -9.26
CA PRO A 13 -4.78 -15.61 -10.31
C PRO A 13 -5.80 -14.97 -11.27
N ALA A 14 -6.48 -13.89 -10.88
CA ALA A 14 -7.50 -13.23 -11.71
C ALA A 14 -6.98 -12.72 -13.07
N VAL A 15 -5.69 -12.40 -13.16
CA VAL A 15 -5.04 -11.93 -14.39
C VAL A 15 -4.10 -12.95 -15.00
N GLU A 16 -3.89 -14.09 -14.33
CA GLU A 16 -3.01 -15.16 -14.78
C GLU A 16 -3.76 -16.11 -15.74
N ILE A 17 -3.05 -16.56 -16.76
CA ILE A 17 -3.47 -17.65 -17.64
C ILE A 17 -2.54 -18.82 -17.39
N ARG A 18 -3.08 -20.02 -17.17
CA ARG A 18 -2.31 -21.24 -16.93
C ARG A 18 -2.77 -22.32 -17.92
N GLY A 19 -1.87 -22.80 -18.80
CA GLY A 19 -2.22 -23.77 -19.83
C GLY A 19 -3.43 -23.37 -20.70
N GLY A 20 -3.59 -22.07 -20.98
CA GLY A 20 -4.75 -21.53 -21.71
C GLY A 20 -6.03 -21.35 -20.87
N LYS A 21 -6.01 -21.74 -19.60
CA LYS A 21 -7.15 -21.65 -18.67
C LYS A 21 -7.10 -20.33 -17.88
N LYS A 22 -8.29 -19.85 -17.51
CA LYS A 22 -8.48 -18.71 -16.61
C LYS A 22 -8.74 -19.19 -15.18
N PHE A 23 -8.51 -18.31 -14.21
CA PHE A 23 -8.86 -18.56 -12.82
C PHE A 23 -10.36 -18.90 -12.70
N GLY A 24 -10.66 -20.01 -12.02
CA GLY A 24 -11.99 -20.57 -11.89
C GLY A 24 -12.29 -21.71 -12.86
N ASP A 25 -11.49 -21.94 -13.91
CA ASP A 25 -11.63 -23.07 -14.81
C ASP A 25 -11.14 -24.36 -14.14
N ASP A 26 -11.78 -25.49 -14.50
CA ASP A 26 -11.39 -26.79 -13.97
C ASP A 26 -9.93 -27.14 -14.33
N GLY A 27 -9.17 -27.55 -13.31
CA GLY A 27 -7.77 -27.92 -13.43
C GLY A 27 -6.80 -26.74 -13.65
N TYR A 28 -7.22 -25.50 -13.43
CA TYR A 28 -6.38 -24.31 -13.53
C TYR A 28 -5.06 -24.43 -12.74
N TRP A 29 -5.13 -24.86 -11.48
CA TRP A 29 -3.96 -24.97 -10.60
C TRP A 29 -2.96 -26.08 -10.97
N GLY A 30 -3.36 -27.02 -11.81
CA GLY A 30 -2.49 -28.08 -12.34
C GLY A 30 -1.64 -27.65 -13.53
N GLU A 31 -1.88 -26.46 -14.07
CA GLU A 31 -1.24 -25.96 -15.29
C GLU A 31 -0.11 -24.96 -14.99
N LYS A 32 0.84 -24.89 -15.89
CA LYS A 32 1.92 -23.90 -15.83
C LYS A 32 1.42 -22.49 -16.23
N LEU A 33 2.01 -21.47 -15.60
CA LEU A 33 1.76 -20.08 -15.95
C LEU A 33 2.17 -19.80 -17.40
N ASP A 34 1.23 -19.26 -18.18
CA ASP A 34 1.50 -18.67 -19.49
C ASP A 34 1.87 -17.19 -19.30
N VAL A 35 3.16 -16.95 -19.27
CA VAL A 35 3.74 -15.61 -19.00
C VAL A 35 3.30 -14.58 -20.04
N GLU A 36 3.26 -14.96 -21.33
CA GLU A 36 2.89 -14.01 -22.40
C GLU A 36 1.41 -13.64 -22.37
N ALA A 37 0.54 -14.62 -22.19
CA ALA A 37 -0.90 -14.38 -22.10
C ALA A 37 -1.24 -13.57 -20.84
N SER A 38 -0.63 -13.89 -19.70
CA SER A 38 -0.79 -13.16 -18.44
C SER A 38 -0.26 -11.73 -18.54
N ALA A 39 0.90 -11.52 -19.17
CA ALA A 39 1.46 -10.20 -19.39
C ALA A 39 0.54 -9.27 -20.20
N LYS A 40 -0.17 -9.81 -21.20
CA LYS A 40 -1.17 -9.05 -21.97
C LYS A 40 -2.34 -8.58 -21.08
N ASN A 41 -2.77 -9.39 -20.12
CA ASN A 41 -3.82 -8.99 -19.18
C ASN A 41 -3.29 -7.91 -18.21
N ILE A 42 -2.09 -8.07 -17.68
CA ILE A 42 -1.46 -7.09 -16.79
C ILE A 42 -1.21 -5.76 -17.53
N ALA A 43 -0.79 -5.80 -18.81
CA ALA A 43 -0.62 -4.60 -19.62
C ALA A 43 -1.92 -3.78 -19.73
N LYS A 44 -3.08 -4.44 -19.86
CA LYS A 44 -4.38 -3.74 -19.82
C LYS A 44 -4.65 -3.05 -18.48
N LEU A 45 -4.20 -3.61 -17.34
CA LEU A 45 -4.32 -2.94 -16.04
C LEU A 45 -3.42 -1.69 -15.99
N ILE A 46 -2.21 -1.75 -16.56
CA ILE A 46 -1.31 -0.58 -16.68
C ILE A 46 -1.97 0.51 -17.52
N GLU A 47 -2.54 0.15 -18.66
CA GLU A 47 -3.25 1.07 -19.55
C GLU A 47 -4.49 1.68 -18.89
N ALA A 48 -5.23 0.88 -18.08
CA ALA A 48 -6.39 1.34 -17.31
C ALA A 48 -6.02 2.29 -16.16
N GLY A 49 -4.73 2.34 -15.76
CA GLY A 49 -4.23 3.31 -14.80
C GLY A 49 -3.55 2.77 -13.55
N ALA A 50 -3.26 1.46 -13.48
CA ALA A 50 -2.42 0.91 -12.41
C ALA A 50 -1.00 1.49 -12.49
N ASN A 51 -0.48 1.95 -11.36
CA ASN A 51 0.83 2.59 -11.26
C ASN A 51 1.86 1.72 -10.53
N THR A 52 1.38 0.83 -9.64
CA THR A 52 2.21 -0.05 -8.84
C THR A 52 1.48 -1.38 -8.68
N PHE A 53 2.22 -2.48 -8.76
CA PHE A 53 1.67 -3.79 -8.46
C PHE A 53 2.13 -4.28 -7.09
N ARG A 54 1.16 -4.76 -6.30
CA ARG A 54 1.39 -5.35 -4.99
C ARG A 54 1.51 -6.87 -5.13
N PHE A 55 2.57 -7.41 -4.56
CA PHE A 55 2.85 -8.83 -4.41
C PHE A 55 2.62 -9.20 -2.95
N ASN A 56 1.53 -9.92 -2.68
CA ASN A 56 1.17 -10.32 -1.32
C ASN A 56 1.86 -11.64 -0.95
N PHE A 57 2.89 -11.55 -0.13
CA PHE A 57 3.69 -12.70 0.32
C PHE A 57 3.01 -13.54 1.42
N SER A 58 1.81 -13.15 1.88
CA SER A 58 0.98 -14.05 2.70
C SER A 58 0.52 -15.29 1.93
N HIS A 59 0.58 -15.26 0.59
CA HIS A 59 0.13 -16.31 -0.32
C HIS A 59 1.23 -16.70 -1.31
N GLY A 60 1.21 -17.99 -1.71
CA GLY A 60 2.16 -18.53 -2.67
C GLY A 60 3.57 -18.74 -2.09
N ASP A 61 4.48 -19.11 -2.95
CA ASP A 61 5.89 -19.29 -2.66
C ASP A 61 6.78 -18.32 -3.47
N HIS A 62 8.09 -18.37 -3.29
CA HIS A 62 9.03 -17.50 -3.98
C HIS A 62 9.04 -17.72 -5.50
N GLN A 63 8.83 -18.97 -5.97
CA GLN A 63 8.73 -19.23 -7.41
C GLN A 63 7.53 -18.54 -8.02
N GLU A 64 6.37 -18.67 -7.40
CA GLU A 64 5.12 -18.04 -7.86
C GLU A 64 5.22 -16.52 -7.87
N GLN A 65 5.77 -15.93 -6.81
CA GLN A 65 5.96 -14.47 -6.72
C GLN A 65 6.99 -13.98 -7.74
N GLY A 66 8.09 -14.71 -7.95
CA GLY A 66 9.11 -14.42 -8.97
C GLY A 66 8.54 -14.45 -10.38
N ASP A 67 7.74 -15.46 -10.69
CA ASP A 67 7.06 -15.59 -12.00
C ASP A 67 6.09 -14.44 -12.25
N ARG A 68 5.34 -14.00 -11.23
CA ARG A 68 4.49 -12.80 -11.29
C ARG A 68 5.31 -11.54 -11.59
N MET A 69 6.43 -11.33 -10.87
CA MET A 69 7.31 -10.18 -11.09
C MET A 69 7.91 -10.18 -12.51
N ALA A 70 8.33 -11.34 -13.00
CA ALA A 70 8.83 -11.49 -14.37
C ALA A 70 7.72 -11.16 -15.40
N THR A 71 6.48 -11.60 -15.13
CA THR A 71 5.32 -11.31 -15.99
C THR A 71 5.01 -9.82 -16.04
N VAL A 72 5.12 -9.10 -14.91
CA VAL A 72 4.95 -7.63 -14.88
C VAL A 72 6.04 -6.94 -15.71
N LYS A 73 7.30 -7.38 -15.61
CA LYS A 73 8.40 -6.81 -16.42
C LYS A 73 8.16 -6.97 -17.93
N LEU A 74 7.48 -8.04 -18.35
CA LEU A 74 7.04 -8.21 -19.73
C LEU A 74 5.85 -7.29 -20.07
N ALA A 75 4.88 -7.18 -19.15
CA ALA A 75 3.73 -6.30 -19.31
C ALA A 75 4.11 -4.82 -19.45
N GLU A 76 5.13 -4.36 -18.72
CA GLU A 76 5.71 -3.01 -18.88
C GLU A 76 6.16 -2.74 -20.32
N LYS A 77 6.84 -3.72 -20.93
CA LYS A 77 7.30 -3.62 -22.32
C LYS A 77 6.13 -3.55 -23.30
N LEU A 78 5.08 -4.34 -23.06
CA LEU A 78 3.87 -4.35 -23.90
C LEU A 78 3.09 -3.04 -23.78
N ALA A 79 2.96 -2.48 -22.58
CA ALA A 79 2.26 -1.23 -22.32
C ALA A 79 3.11 0.04 -22.64
N GLY A 80 4.43 -0.12 -22.82
CA GLY A 80 5.35 1.01 -22.97
C GLY A 80 5.45 1.91 -21.75
N LYS A 81 5.14 1.39 -20.55
CA LYS A 81 5.11 2.16 -19.29
C LYS A 81 5.74 1.37 -18.16
N LYS A 82 6.56 2.05 -17.36
CA LYS A 82 7.10 1.51 -16.11
C LYS A 82 6.05 1.54 -14.99
N VAL A 83 6.15 0.61 -14.04
CA VAL A 83 5.34 0.56 -12.83
C VAL A 83 6.21 0.28 -11.60
N GLY A 84 5.66 0.54 -10.42
CA GLY A 84 6.29 0.18 -9.15
C GLY A 84 6.02 -1.27 -8.76
N PHE A 85 6.95 -1.85 -7.99
CA PHE A 85 6.86 -3.19 -7.42
C PHE A 85 6.81 -3.07 -5.90
N LEU A 86 5.69 -3.46 -5.28
CA LEU A 86 5.47 -3.38 -3.84
C LEU A 86 5.33 -4.78 -3.27
N LEU A 87 6.28 -5.19 -2.43
CA LEU A 87 6.20 -6.39 -1.62
C LEU A 87 5.40 -6.08 -0.36
N ASP A 88 4.38 -6.89 -0.07
CA ASP A 88 3.61 -6.81 1.17
C ASP A 88 3.91 -8.05 2.02
N THR A 89 4.49 -7.84 3.21
CA THR A 89 4.91 -8.91 4.11
C THR A 89 3.70 -9.57 4.75
N LYS A 90 3.86 -10.81 5.18
CA LYS A 90 2.82 -11.52 5.93
C LYS A 90 2.64 -10.92 7.33
N GLY A 91 3.73 -10.62 8.00
CA GLY A 91 3.75 -10.18 9.38
C GLY A 91 3.48 -11.28 10.41
N PRO A 92 3.76 -10.98 11.69
CA PRO A 92 3.45 -11.89 12.79
C PRO A 92 1.95 -11.93 13.07
N GLU A 93 1.36 -13.11 13.06
CA GLU A 93 -0.07 -13.33 13.26
C GLU A 93 -0.34 -14.47 14.26
N ILE A 94 -1.54 -14.50 14.78
CA ILE A 94 -2.07 -15.65 15.52
C ILE A 94 -3.03 -16.38 14.59
N ARG A 95 -2.97 -17.70 14.59
CA ARG A 95 -3.92 -18.55 13.88
C ARG A 95 -4.47 -19.64 14.78
N THR A 96 -5.66 -20.14 14.47
CA THR A 96 -6.12 -21.40 15.05
C THR A 96 -5.28 -22.56 14.52
N GLU A 97 -5.02 -23.55 15.37
CA GLU A 97 -4.31 -24.76 14.97
C GLU A 97 -5.19 -25.69 14.12
N LEU A 98 -4.56 -26.71 13.57
CA LEU A 98 -5.25 -27.82 12.89
C LEU A 98 -6.19 -28.52 13.86
N PHE A 99 -7.29 -29.04 13.32
CA PHE A 99 -8.24 -29.82 14.10
C PHE A 99 -7.76 -31.25 14.32
N GLU A 100 -8.15 -31.81 15.44
CA GLU A 100 -7.96 -33.23 15.71
C GLU A 100 -8.92 -34.07 14.82
N GLY A 101 -8.40 -35.19 14.31
CA GLY A 101 -9.15 -36.07 13.38
C GLY A 101 -9.43 -35.43 12.02
N ASP A 102 -10.55 -35.79 11.39
CA ASP A 102 -10.93 -35.39 10.05
C ASP A 102 -11.91 -34.19 10.00
N ALA A 103 -12.12 -33.52 11.13
CA ALA A 103 -13.00 -32.37 11.20
C ALA A 103 -12.51 -31.24 10.25
N LYS A 104 -13.43 -30.68 9.47
CA LYS A 104 -13.15 -29.56 8.58
C LYS A 104 -13.50 -28.23 9.24
N GLU A 105 -14.52 -28.21 10.08
CA GLU A 105 -15.05 -27.05 10.76
C GLU A 105 -15.78 -27.44 12.05
N TYR A 106 -15.91 -26.49 12.97
CA TYR A 106 -16.74 -26.58 14.17
C TYR A 106 -17.71 -25.40 14.21
N SER A 107 -18.98 -25.70 14.58
CA SER A 107 -20.01 -24.68 14.77
C SER A 107 -20.18 -24.37 16.25
N TYR A 108 -20.38 -23.10 16.56
CA TYR A 108 -20.57 -22.57 17.91
C TYR A 108 -21.84 -21.74 17.99
N LYS A 109 -22.45 -21.72 19.16
CA LYS A 109 -23.66 -20.97 19.48
C LYS A 109 -23.39 -19.93 20.55
N THR A 110 -24.07 -18.81 20.44
CA THR A 110 -24.03 -17.73 21.44
C THR A 110 -24.29 -18.26 22.85
N GLY A 111 -23.46 -17.89 23.81
CA GLY A 111 -23.51 -18.30 25.21
C GLY A 111 -22.83 -19.64 25.49
N GLU A 112 -22.34 -20.38 24.49
CA GLU A 112 -21.53 -21.57 24.76
C GLU A 112 -20.22 -21.17 25.43
N LYS A 113 -19.76 -22.03 26.36
CA LYS A 113 -18.47 -21.91 27.01
C LYS A 113 -17.51 -22.93 26.44
N ILE A 114 -16.39 -22.48 25.97
CA ILE A 114 -15.29 -23.29 25.40
C ILE A 114 -13.97 -22.80 25.96
N ARG A 115 -12.87 -23.46 25.60
CA ARG A 115 -11.53 -23.06 26.03
C ARG A 115 -10.69 -22.61 24.82
N VAL A 116 -9.78 -21.72 25.10
CA VAL A 116 -8.74 -21.30 24.14
C VAL A 116 -7.39 -21.60 24.78
N ALA A 117 -6.61 -22.47 24.14
CA ALA A 117 -5.30 -22.88 24.62
C ALA A 117 -4.20 -22.08 23.95
N THR A 118 -3.27 -21.52 24.73
CA THR A 118 -2.11 -20.75 24.22
C THR A 118 -0.86 -21.62 24.04
N LYS A 119 -0.88 -22.83 24.60
CA LYS A 119 0.23 -23.78 24.50
C LYS A 119 0.42 -24.23 23.05
N GLN A 120 1.63 -24.08 22.54
CA GLN A 120 1.98 -24.46 21.18
C GLN A 120 1.94 -25.99 20.94
N GLY A 121 1.66 -26.37 19.70
CA GLY A 121 1.80 -27.76 19.22
C GLY A 121 0.64 -28.69 19.59
N ILE A 122 -0.46 -28.18 20.17
CA ILE A 122 -1.68 -28.96 20.38
C ILE A 122 -2.70 -28.69 19.27
N LYS A 123 -3.49 -29.70 18.91
CA LYS A 123 -4.57 -29.56 17.93
C LYS A 123 -5.84 -29.03 18.55
N SER A 124 -6.60 -28.29 17.79
CA SER A 124 -7.94 -27.83 18.21
C SER A 124 -8.95 -28.97 18.20
N THR A 125 -9.82 -28.96 19.21
CA THR A 125 -11.00 -29.84 19.32
C THR A 125 -12.27 -28.99 19.30
N ARG A 126 -13.45 -29.63 19.41
CA ARG A 126 -14.73 -28.90 19.56
C ARG A 126 -14.76 -28.01 20.81
N ASP A 127 -14.13 -28.45 21.90
CA ASP A 127 -14.18 -27.81 23.22
C ASP A 127 -12.97 -26.92 23.51
N VAL A 128 -11.90 -27.06 22.73
CA VAL A 128 -10.64 -26.30 22.91
C VAL A 128 -10.14 -25.79 21.56
N ILE A 129 -10.12 -24.48 21.37
CA ILE A 129 -9.45 -23.84 20.23
C ILE A 129 -7.99 -23.63 20.63
N ALA A 130 -7.07 -24.32 19.96
CA ALA A 130 -5.65 -24.11 20.17
C ALA A 130 -5.14 -23.00 19.24
N LEU A 131 -4.24 -22.16 19.76
CA LEU A 131 -3.65 -21.05 19.03
C LEU A 131 -2.22 -21.39 18.59
N ASN A 132 -1.91 -21.03 17.35
CA ASN A 132 -0.56 -20.94 16.80
C ASN A 132 -0.16 -19.47 16.78
N VAL A 133 0.79 -19.09 17.61
CA VAL A 133 1.26 -17.70 17.74
C VAL A 133 2.61 -17.55 17.09
N ALA A 134 2.78 -16.54 16.25
CA ALA A 134 4.05 -16.25 15.59
C ALA A 134 5.20 -16.12 16.60
N GLY A 135 6.37 -16.66 16.25
CA GLY A 135 7.53 -16.71 17.16
C GLY A 135 7.40 -17.71 18.30
N ALA A 136 6.42 -18.61 18.24
CA ALA A 136 6.10 -19.59 19.28
C ALA A 136 5.91 -18.95 20.68
N LEU A 137 5.37 -17.74 20.70
CA LEU A 137 5.14 -17.00 21.94
C LEU A 137 4.01 -17.63 22.75
N ASP A 138 4.15 -17.63 24.06
CA ASP A 138 3.07 -17.90 24.98
C ASP A 138 2.45 -16.58 25.43
N ILE A 139 1.24 -16.30 24.94
CA ILE A 139 0.53 -15.04 25.17
C ILE A 139 -0.43 -15.10 26.36
N TYR A 140 -0.38 -16.19 27.15
CA TYR A 140 -1.32 -16.38 28.26
C TYR A 140 -1.33 -15.23 29.25
N ASP A 141 -0.14 -14.73 29.61
CA ASP A 141 -0.02 -13.65 30.61
C ASP A 141 -0.40 -12.28 30.04
N ASP A 142 -0.33 -12.10 28.71
CA ASP A 142 -0.65 -10.84 28.03
C ASP A 142 -2.17 -10.60 27.89
N VAL A 143 -2.97 -11.66 27.92
CA VAL A 143 -4.43 -11.58 27.71
C VAL A 143 -5.17 -11.54 29.05
N GLU A 144 -5.92 -10.48 29.28
CA GLU A 144 -6.71 -10.25 30.49
C GLU A 144 -8.13 -10.82 30.36
N VAL A 145 -8.75 -11.14 31.49
CA VAL A 145 -10.20 -11.44 31.56
C VAL A 145 -11.00 -10.22 31.08
N GLY A 146 -12.03 -10.47 30.27
CA GLY A 146 -12.85 -9.44 29.63
C GLY A 146 -12.38 -9.06 28.23
N ARG A 147 -11.19 -9.50 27.77
CA ARG A 147 -10.75 -9.27 26.41
C ARG A 147 -11.56 -10.10 25.41
N GLN A 148 -11.70 -9.58 24.19
CA GLN A 148 -12.26 -10.33 23.08
C GLN A 148 -11.15 -11.12 22.37
N VAL A 149 -11.51 -12.31 21.90
CA VAL A 149 -10.72 -13.10 20.94
C VAL A 149 -11.59 -13.25 19.69
N LEU A 150 -11.18 -12.64 18.62
CA LEU A 150 -11.90 -12.61 17.34
C LEU A 150 -11.28 -13.63 16.39
N VAL A 151 -12.08 -14.50 15.80
CA VAL A 151 -11.62 -15.56 14.89
C VAL A 151 -12.22 -15.37 13.50
N ASP A 152 -11.42 -15.61 12.45
CA ASP A 152 -11.80 -15.49 11.03
C ASP A 152 -12.35 -14.08 10.72
N ASP A 153 -11.53 -13.05 10.94
CA ASP A 153 -11.87 -11.64 10.70
C ASP A 153 -13.10 -11.16 11.51
N GLY A 154 -13.25 -11.70 12.73
CA GLY A 154 -14.35 -11.34 13.63
C GLY A 154 -15.69 -12.02 13.33
N LYS A 155 -15.73 -13.01 12.43
CA LYS A 155 -16.94 -13.82 12.19
C LYS A 155 -17.40 -14.58 13.42
N LEU A 156 -16.45 -14.96 14.29
CA LEU A 156 -16.75 -15.50 15.62
C LEU A 156 -16.06 -14.64 16.68
N GLY A 157 -16.85 -14.06 17.56
CA GLY A 157 -16.41 -13.35 18.76
C GLY A 157 -16.47 -14.24 19.97
N LEU A 158 -15.39 -14.22 20.77
CA LEU A 158 -15.25 -14.93 22.03
C LEU A 158 -14.87 -13.94 23.13
N ARG A 159 -15.43 -14.05 24.33
CA ARG A 159 -15.09 -13.22 25.49
C ARG A 159 -14.35 -14.04 26.52
N VAL A 160 -13.16 -13.64 26.92
CA VAL A 160 -12.43 -14.28 28.01
C VAL A 160 -13.16 -14.04 29.32
N VAL A 161 -13.66 -15.09 29.96
CA VAL A 161 -14.42 -15.02 31.22
C VAL A 161 -13.64 -15.52 32.43
N ALA A 162 -12.67 -16.40 32.22
CA ALA A 162 -11.76 -16.88 33.26
C ALA A 162 -10.44 -17.36 32.67
N LYS A 163 -9.43 -17.57 33.51
CA LYS A 163 -8.12 -18.11 33.17
C LYS A 163 -7.82 -19.34 34.03
N ASP A 164 -7.27 -20.37 33.39
CA ASP A 164 -6.73 -21.56 34.07
C ASP A 164 -5.20 -21.51 34.00
N ASP A 165 -4.56 -21.09 35.08
CA ASP A 165 -3.11 -20.93 35.17
C ASP A 165 -2.36 -22.26 35.04
N ALA A 166 -2.96 -23.38 35.49
CA ALA A 166 -2.32 -24.68 35.41
C ALA A 166 -2.31 -25.26 33.99
N ALA A 167 -3.42 -25.08 33.28
CA ALA A 167 -3.54 -25.49 31.87
C ALA A 167 -2.98 -24.48 30.89
N ARG A 168 -2.82 -23.20 31.29
CA ARG A 168 -2.56 -22.03 30.43
C ARG A 168 -3.61 -21.91 29.33
N GLU A 169 -4.88 -21.95 29.76
CA GLU A 169 -6.06 -21.86 28.89
C GLU A 169 -6.96 -20.72 29.37
N PHE A 170 -7.66 -20.10 28.40
CA PHE A 170 -8.75 -19.18 28.72
C PHE A 170 -10.08 -19.93 28.66
N GLU A 171 -10.95 -19.77 29.63
CA GLU A 171 -12.37 -20.04 29.48
C GLU A 171 -12.98 -18.84 28.75
N VAL A 172 -13.66 -19.11 27.63
CA VAL A 172 -14.28 -18.06 26.79
C VAL A 172 -15.76 -18.36 26.61
N GLU A 173 -16.57 -17.30 26.55
CA GLU A 173 -17.98 -17.34 26.18
C GLU A 173 -18.14 -16.86 24.72
N VAL A 174 -18.88 -17.61 23.93
CA VAL A 174 -19.19 -17.32 22.55
C VAL A 174 -20.19 -16.16 22.47
N GLU A 175 -19.81 -15.07 21.77
CA GLU A 175 -20.62 -13.84 21.68
C GLU A 175 -21.65 -13.87 20.56
N ASN A 176 -21.39 -14.63 19.49
CA ASN A 176 -22.29 -14.77 18.34
C ASN A 176 -22.20 -16.17 17.70
N ASP A 177 -23.29 -16.60 17.08
CA ASP A 177 -23.28 -17.85 16.30
C ASP A 177 -22.24 -17.78 15.19
N GLY A 178 -21.46 -18.84 15.02
CA GLY A 178 -20.44 -18.89 13.98
C GLY A 178 -19.85 -20.26 13.72
N VAL A 179 -19.07 -20.35 12.66
CA VAL A 179 -18.34 -21.56 12.25
C VAL A 179 -16.87 -21.20 12.10
N ILE A 180 -16.00 -22.05 12.65
CA ILE A 180 -14.55 -21.91 12.51
C ILE A 180 -14.03 -23.07 11.67
N ALA A 181 -13.29 -22.76 10.59
CA ALA A 181 -12.44 -23.71 9.91
C ALA A 181 -11.02 -23.70 10.51
N LYS A 182 -10.19 -24.68 10.15
CA LYS A 182 -8.80 -24.78 10.61
C LYS A 182 -7.94 -23.62 10.09
N GLN A 183 -6.91 -23.26 10.85
CA GLN A 183 -5.88 -22.27 10.46
C GLN A 183 -6.43 -20.87 10.14
N LYS A 184 -7.48 -20.44 10.85
CA LYS A 184 -8.05 -19.11 10.71
C LYS A 184 -7.30 -18.07 11.53
N GLY A 185 -7.23 -16.85 11.02
CA GLY A 185 -6.67 -15.70 11.73
C GLY A 185 -7.37 -15.46 13.05
N VAL A 186 -6.62 -15.04 14.07
CA VAL A 186 -7.10 -14.70 15.40
C VAL A 186 -6.57 -13.33 15.78
N ASN A 187 -7.45 -12.44 16.20
CA ASN A 187 -7.12 -11.12 16.71
C ASN A 187 -7.55 -11.01 18.16
N ILE A 188 -6.78 -10.32 18.98
CA ILE A 188 -7.10 -10.05 20.40
C ILE A 188 -6.99 -8.52 20.61
N PRO A 189 -8.04 -7.77 20.23
CA PRO A 189 -8.02 -6.32 20.25
C PRO A 189 -7.63 -5.74 21.62
N ASN A 190 -6.92 -4.62 21.61
CA ASN A 190 -6.45 -3.93 22.81
C ASN A 190 -5.51 -4.76 23.70
N THR A 191 -4.85 -5.77 23.14
CA THR A 191 -3.85 -6.59 23.85
C THR A 191 -2.47 -6.32 23.28
N LYS A 192 -1.50 -5.98 24.11
CA LYS A 192 -0.12 -5.74 23.70
C LYS A 192 0.65 -7.06 23.69
N ILE A 193 0.64 -7.75 22.59
CA ILE A 193 1.39 -8.99 22.40
C ILE A 193 2.83 -8.65 21.94
N PRO A 194 3.86 -9.18 22.58
CA PRO A 194 5.27 -8.85 22.26
C PRO A 194 5.78 -9.64 21.04
N PHE A 195 5.06 -9.55 19.90
CA PHE A 195 5.49 -10.16 18.66
C PHE A 195 6.86 -9.67 18.22
N PRO A 196 7.66 -10.49 17.54
CA PRO A 196 8.80 -10.00 16.77
C PRO A 196 8.31 -8.99 15.72
N ALA A 197 9.17 -8.09 15.26
CA ALA A 197 8.83 -7.15 14.18
C ALA A 197 8.55 -7.88 12.87
N LEU A 198 9.28 -8.96 12.63
CA LEU A 198 9.17 -9.83 11.46
C LEU A 198 9.01 -11.28 11.89
N ALA A 199 8.14 -12.02 11.22
CA ALA A 199 8.17 -13.48 11.27
C ALA A 199 9.43 -14.00 10.55
N GLU A 200 9.86 -15.24 10.86
CA GLU A 200 11.03 -15.84 10.22
C GLU A 200 10.93 -15.82 8.68
N ARG A 201 9.76 -16.19 8.16
CA ARG A 201 9.45 -16.18 6.74
C ARG A 201 9.55 -14.79 6.11
N ASP A 202 9.15 -13.72 6.82
CA ASP A 202 9.21 -12.35 6.28
C ASP A 202 10.63 -11.92 5.94
N ASN A 203 11.62 -12.36 6.73
CA ASN A 203 13.03 -12.07 6.46
C ASN A 203 13.48 -12.67 5.12
N ASP A 204 13.11 -13.93 4.87
CA ASP A 204 13.44 -14.61 3.62
C ASP A 204 12.67 -14.01 2.44
N ASP A 205 11.40 -13.69 2.62
CA ASP A 205 10.53 -13.04 1.63
C ASP A 205 11.08 -11.66 1.24
N ILE A 206 11.51 -10.85 2.21
CA ILE A 206 12.12 -9.54 1.97
C ILE A 206 13.42 -9.68 1.19
N ARG A 207 14.35 -10.57 1.60
CA ARG A 207 15.61 -10.79 0.88
C ARG A 207 15.38 -11.24 -0.55
N PHE A 208 14.47 -12.19 -0.76
CA PHE A 208 14.06 -12.62 -2.09
C PHE A 208 13.51 -11.45 -2.92
N GLY A 209 12.59 -10.67 -2.38
CA GLY A 209 12.03 -9.51 -3.07
C GLY A 209 13.08 -8.47 -3.47
N LEU A 210 14.04 -8.19 -2.57
CA LEU A 210 15.17 -7.29 -2.85
C LEU A 210 16.04 -7.78 -4.01
N GLU A 211 16.29 -9.07 -4.11
CA GLU A 211 16.99 -9.70 -5.24
C GLU A 211 16.19 -9.58 -6.55
N GLN A 212 14.86 -9.60 -6.49
CA GLN A 212 13.98 -9.40 -7.65
C GLN A 212 13.85 -7.94 -8.08
N GLY A 213 14.36 -6.98 -7.30
CA GLY A 213 14.37 -5.55 -7.61
C GLY A 213 13.07 -4.84 -7.27
N ILE A 214 12.45 -5.17 -6.13
CA ILE A 214 11.30 -4.42 -5.59
C ILE A 214 11.68 -2.98 -5.28
N ASN A 215 10.69 -2.09 -5.29
CA ASN A 215 10.86 -0.65 -5.05
C ASN A 215 10.29 -0.23 -3.70
N PHE A 216 9.29 -0.97 -3.23
CA PHE A 216 8.53 -0.67 -2.02
C PHE A 216 8.34 -1.94 -1.20
N ILE A 217 8.37 -1.81 0.13
CA ILE A 217 7.98 -2.86 1.07
C ILE A 217 6.89 -2.30 1.96
N ALA A 218 5.72 -2.94 1.98
CA ALA A 218 4.67 -2.72 2.95
C ALA A 218 4.86 -3.70 4.11
N ILE A 219 5.11 -3.16 5.30
CA ILE A 219 5.44 -3.93 6.51
C ILE A 219 4.16 -4.12 7.30
N SER A 220 3.71 -5.37 7.46
CA SER A 220 2.48 -5.70 8.16
C SER A 220 2.62 -5.56 9.67
N PHE A 221 1.54 -5.19 10.33
CA PHE A 221 1.38 -5.10 11.79
C PHE A 221 2.44 -4.25 12.50
N VAL A 222 2.86 -3.13 11.88
CA VAL A 222 3.79 -2.18 12.50
C VAL A 222 3.18 -1.58 13.77
N ARG A 223 3.94 -1.60 14.86
CA ARG A 223 3.54 -1.10 16.18
C ARG A 223 4.41 0.05 16.65
N THR A 224 5.69 0.09 16.21
CA THR A 224 6.69 1.06 16.65
C THR A 224 7.65 1.41 15.53
N ALA A 225 8.41 2.50 15.71
CA ALA A 225 9.52 2.87 14.84
C ALA A 225 10.60 1.77 14.73
N LYS A 226 10.76 0.94 15.78
CA LYS A 226 11.71 -0.17 15.79
C LYS A 226 11.38 -1.19 14.70
N ASP A 227 10.11 -1.54 14.52
CA ASP A 227 9.67 -2.53 13.54
C ASP A 227 10.09 -2.11 12.12
N VAL A 228 9.93 -0.84 11.77
CA VAL A 228 10.37 -0.29 10.47
C VAL A 228 11.90 -0.30 10.34
N ASN A 229 12.62 0.04 11.43
CA ASN A 229 14.07 0.11 11.41
C ASN A 229 14.72 -1.27 11.27
N GLU A 230 14.10 -2.35 11.74
CA GLU A 230 14.58 -3.71 11.51
C GLU A 230 14.56 -4.07 10.02
N VAL A 231 13.47 -3.76 9.29
CA VAL A 231 13.42 -3.95 7.83
C VAL A 231 14.43 -3.06 7.11
N ARG A 232 14.59 -1.82 7.56
CA ARG A 232 15.58 -0.89 6.98
C ARG A 232 17.01 -1.40 7.14
N ALA A 233 17.31 -2.10 8.24
CA ALA A 233 18.61 -2.73 8.44
C ALA A 233 18.88 -3.82 7.41
N ILE A 234 17.89 -4.68 7.10
CA ILE A 234 17.99 -5.71 6.07
C ILE A 234 18.22 -5.08 4.69
N CYS A 235 17.47 -4.04 4.34
CA CYS A 235 17.65 -3.32 3.08
C CYS A 235 19.06 -2.73 2.94
N LYS A 236 19.63 -2.17 4.01
CA LYS A 236 20.99 -1.61 4.02
C LYS A 236 22.05 -2.71 3.91
N GLU A 237 21.90 -3.79 4.67
CA GLU A 237 22.81 -4.94 4.65
C GLU A 237 22.93 -5.56 3.25
N THR A 238 21.83 -5.61 2.51
CA THR A 238 21.77 -6.16 1.15
C THR A 238 22.11 -5.15 0.05
N GLY A 239 22.53 -3.92 0.41
CA GLY A 239 22.84 -2.86 -0.56
C GLY A 239 21.60 -2.17 -1.18
N ASN A 240 20.40 -2.46 -0.69
CA ASN A 240 19.12 -1.97 -1.20
C ASN A 240 18.52 -0.81 -0.36
N GLY A 241 19.38 0.03 0.23
CA GLY A 241 18.94 1.15 1.07
C GLY A 241 18.06 2.20 0.39
N HIS A 242 17.87 2.12 -0.93
CA HIS A 242 16.99 2.96 -1.74
C HIS A 242 15.52 2.51 -1.71
N VAL A 243 15.24 1.27 -1.31
CA VAL A 243 13.87 0.72 -1.23
C VAL A 243 13.08 1.46 -0.16
N GLN A 244 11.86 1.88 -0.51
CA GLN A 244 11.01 2.67 0.37
C GLN A 244 10.14 1.76 1.23
N LEU A 245 10.05 2.08 2.51
CA LEU A 245 9.34 1.30 3.52
C LEU A 245 8.01 1.97 3.87
N PHE A 246 6.93 1.25 3.67
CA PHE A 246 5.58 1.65 4.03
C PHE A 246 5.14 0.89 5.28
N ALA A 247 4.92 1.61 6.37
CA ALA A 247 4.37 1.00 7.58
C ALA A 247 2.86 0.81 7.41
N LYS A 248 2.36 -0.42 7.58
CA LYS A 248 0.92 -0.70 7.60
C LYS A 248 0.39 -0.44 9.01
N ILE A 249 -0.54 0.50 9.11
CA ILE A 249 -1.22 0.83 10.37
C ILE A 249 -2.50 0.00 10.43
N GLU A 250 -2.49 -1.02 11.29
CA GLU A 250 -3.48 -2.08 11.38
C GLU A 250 -4.02 -2.31 12.79
N ASN A 251 -3.41 -1.69 13.81
CA ASN A 251 -3.72 -1.91 15.21
C ASN A 251 -3.63 -0.64 16.04
N GLN A 252 -4.19 -0.67 17.26
CA GLN A 252 -4.20 0.48 18.17
C GLN A 252 -2.80 0.97 18.53
N GLN A 253 -1.84 0.07 18.73
CA GLN A 253 -0.47 0.43 19.11
C GLN A 253 0.23 1.21 17.98
N GLY A 254 0.02 0.83 16.71
CA GLY A 254 0.52 1.57 15.55
C GLY A 254 -0.13 2.96 15.42
N ILE A 255 -1.40 3.11 15.80
CA ILE A 255 -2.09 4.40 15.85
C ILE A 255 -1.51 5.27 16.96
N ASP A 256 -1.30 4.73 18.16
CA ASP A 256 -0.77 5.46 19.32
C ASP A 256 0.67 5.95 19.05
N ASN A 257 1.47 5.16 18.35
CA ASN A 257 2.88 5.46 18.03
C ASN A 257 3.05 6.07 16.61
N LEU A 258 1.98 6.55 16.01
CA LEU A 258 1.97 6.98 14.60
C LEU A 258 3.06 8.02 14.28
N ASP A 259 3.30 8.97 15.17
CA ASP A 259 4.25 10.06 14.92
C ASP A 259 5.69 9.54 14.81
N GLU A 260 6.13 8.66 15.72
CA GLU A 260 7.46 8.05 15.64
C GLU A 260 7.61 7.10 14.43
N ILE A 261 6.52 6.41 14.04
CA ILE A 261 6.50 5.55 12.85
C ILE A 261 6.65 6.41 11.59
N ILE A 262 5.92 7.54 11.50
CA ILE A 262 6.02 8.48 10.39
C ILE A 262 7.45 9.01 10.25
N GLU A 263 8.17 9.25 11.33
CA GLU A 263 9.55 9.76 11.26
C GLU A 263 10.48 8.81 10.50
N VAL A 264 10.38 7.52 10.73
CA VAL A 264 11.30 6.51 10.18
C VAL A 264 10.80 5.82 8.90
N ALA A 265 9.50 5.74 8.65
CA ALA A 265 8.93 5.17 7.43
C ALA A 265 9.04 6.15 6.25
N ASP A 266 9.03 5.64 5.01
CA ASP A 266 8.99 6.46 3.79
C ASP A 266 7.53 6.76 3.37
N GLY A 267 6.59 5.95 3.83
CA GLY A 267 5.16 6.13 3.65
C GLY A 267 4.35 5.31 4.65
N ILE A 268 3.05 5.50 4.61
CA ILE A 268 2.09 4.76 5.45
C ILE A 268 1.05 4.10 4.55
N MET A 269 0.67 2.86 4.88
CA MET A 269 -0.49 2.20 4.32
C MET A 269 -1.56 2.07 5.40
N ILE A 270 -2.74 2.61 5.13
CA ILE A 270 -3.91 2.47 6.01
C ILE A 270 -4.63 1.20 5.59
N ALA A 271 -4.37 0.10 6.29
CA ALA A 271 -4.97 -1.20 6.02
C ALA A 271 -6.28 -1.34 6.79
N ARG A 272 -7.36 -0.78 6.23
CA ARG A 272 -8.64 -0.60 6.93
C ARG A 272 -9.35 -1.88 7.31
N GLY A 273 -9.10 -2.98 6.56
CA GLY A 273 -9.65 -4.30 6.86
C GLY A 273 -9.17 -4.80 8.22
N ASP A 274 -7.84 -4.97 8.35
CA ASP A 274 -7.21 -5.44 9.59
C ASP A 274 -7.41 -4.44 10.73
N MET A 275 -7.30 -3.13 10.44
CA MET A 275 -7.57 -2.08 11.43
C MET A 275 -8.99 -2.20 12.01
N GLY A 276 -10.00 -2.46 11.19
CA GLY A 276 -11.40 -2.56 11.66
C GLY A 276 -11.71 -3.79 12.51
N ILE A 277 -10.76 -4.75 12.58
CA ILE A 277 -10.84 -5.88 13.51
C ILE A 277 -10.16 -5.53 14.83
N GLU A 278 -9.08 -4.78 14.79
CA GLU A 278 -8.23 -4.43 15.94
C GLU A 278 -8.73 -3.21 16.74
N VAL A 279 -9.51 -2.33 16.11
CA VAL A 279 -10.12 -1.15 16.75
C VAL A 279 -11.63 -1.13 16.47
N PRO A 280 -12.44 -0.34 17.22
CA PRO A 280 -13.85 -0.17 16.89
C PRO A 280 -13.99 0.28 15.42
N TYR A 281 -14.70 -0.51 14.61
CA TYR A 281 -14.76 -0.31 13.16
C TYR A 281 -15.32 1.07 12.76
N GLU A 282 -16.20 1.64 13.59
CA GLU A 282 -16.75 2.99 13.43
C GLU A 282 -15.69 4.11 13.59
N MET A 283 -14.53 3.79 14.19
CA MET A 283 -13.40 4.72 14.33
C MET A 283 -12.46 4.70 13.11
N VAL A 284 -12.53 3.69 12.26
CA VAL A 284 -11.66 3.57 11.08
C VAL A 284 -11.67 4.83 10.20
N PRO A 285 -12.82 5.44 9.86
CA PRO A 285 -12.83 6.68 9.09
C PRO A 285 -12.18 7.87 9.81
N VAL A 286 -12.24 7.91 11.14
CA VAL A 286 -11.60 8.95 11.95
C VAL A 286 -10.08 8.81 11.88
N TYR A 287 -9.57 7.57 12.07
CA TYR A 287 -8.15 7.27 12.00
C TYR A 287 -7.62 7.49 10.57
N GLN A 288 -8.35 7.09 9.53
CA GLN A 288 -7.98 7.36 8.14
C GLN A 288 -7.68 8.85 7.92
N LYS A 289 -8.61 9.73 8.31
CA LYS A 289 -8.45 11.17 8.13
C LYS A 289 -7.28 11.74 8.93
N MET A 290 -7.10 11.29 10.16
CA MET A 290 -5.98 11.68 11.02
C MET A 290 -4.65 11.25 10.41
N ILE A 291 -4.53 10.00 9.97
CA ILE A 291 -3.31 9.44 9.38
C ILE A 291 -2.97 10.19 8.09
N ILE A 292 -3.92 10.33 7.16
CA ILE A 292 -3.71 11.06 5.89
C ILE A 292 -3.17 12.47 6.17
N LYS A 293 -3.79 13.20 7.09
CA LYS A 293 -3.37 14.57 7.45
C LYS A 293 -1.94 14.62 7.96
N LYS A 294 -1.57 13.72 8.90
CA LYS A 294 -0.23 13.68 9.50
C LYS A 294 0.85 13.28 8.49
N VAL A 295 0.59 12.26 7.67
CA VAL A 295 1.53 11.75 6.66
C VAL A 295 1.78 12.80 5.58
N ASN A 296 0.73 13.45 5.10
CA ASN A 296 0.85 14.54 4.12
C ASN A 296 1.64 15.73 4.70
N ALA A 297 1.40 16.11 5.96
CA ALA A 297 2.16 17.18 6.63
C ALA A 297 3.65 16.84 6.72
N ALA A 298 3.99 15.57 6.93
CA ALA A 298 5.37 15.08 6.91
C ALA A 298 5.98 15.00 5.49
N GLY A 299 5.18 15.18 4.42
CA GLY A 299 5.63 15.08 3.02
C GLY A 299 5.91 13.66 2.58
N LYS A 300 5.26 12.68 3.21
CA LYS A 300 5.37 11.26 2.91
C LYS A 300 4.14 10.75 2.19
N VAL A 301 4.25 9.58 1.56
CA VAL A 301 3.18 8.98 0.77
C VAL A 301 2.19 8.24 1.68
N VAL A 302 0.90 8.39 1.43
CA VAL A 302 -0.14 7.60 2.09
C VAL A 302 -0.95 6.80 1.09
N ILE A 303 -1.10 5.50 1.36
CA ILE A 303 -1.92 4.57 0.60
C ILE A 303 -3.17 4.24 1.42
N THR A 304 -4.36 4.47 0.86
CA THR A 304 -5.62 3.99 1.45
C THR A 304 -5.95 2.64 0.84
N ALA A 305 -6.05 1.60 1.69
CA ALA A 305 -6.11 0.22 1.28
C ALA A 305 -7.30 -0.52 1.89
N THR A 306 -7.65 -1.64 1.24
CA THR A 306 -8.68 -2.63 1.60
C THR A 306 -10.11 -2.13 1.59
N ASN A 307 -11.03 -3.01 1.19
CA ASN A 307 -12.47 -2.78 1.11
C ASN A 307 -12.84 -1.52 0.30
N MET A 308 -12.11 -1.25 -0.79
CA MET A 308 -12.35 -0.05 -1.61
C MET A 308 -13.50 -0.29 -2.61
N LEU A 309 -13.43 -1.36 -3.40
CA LEU A 309 -14.43 -1.78 -4.38
C LEU A 309 -14.77 -3.28 -4.21
N GLU A 310 -14.87 -3.75 -2.98
CA GLU A 310 -14.95 -5.17 -2.59
C GLU A 310 -16.05 -5.93 -3.36
N THR A 311 -17.21 -5.29 -3.58
CA THR A 311 -18.31 -5.87 -4.39
C THR A 311 -17.86 -6.26 -5.80
N MET A 312 -16.84 -5.59 -6.35
CA MET A 312 -16.34 -5.88 -7.69
C MET A 312 -15.48 -7.15 -7.78
N THR A 313 -15.22 -7.82 -6.67
CA THR A 313 -14.72 -9.20 -6.69
C THR A 313 -15.71 -10.13 -7.39
N GLU A 314 -17.02 -9.93 -7.18
CA GLU A 314 -18.10 -10.77 -7.68
C GLU A 314 -19.02 -10.11 -8.69
N LYS A 315 -19.10 -8.76 -8.71
CA LYS A 315 -20.02 -7.99 -9.55
C LYS A 315 -19.25 -7.00 -10.45
N PRO A 316 -19.74 -6.76 -11.68
CA PRO A 316 -19.04 -5.87 -12.64
C PRO A 316 -19.14 -4.37 -12.30
N ARG A 317 -19.85 -4.01 -11.23
CA ARG A 317 -20.06 -2.61 -10.81
C ARG A 317 -19.99 -2.49 -9.31
N ALA A 318 -19.28 -1.46 -8.85
CA ALA A 318 -19.24 -1.05 -7.46
C ALA A 318 -20.60 -0.53 -6.97
N THR A 319 -20.81 -0.61 -5.66
CA THR A 319 -21.94 0.03 -4.99
C THR A 319 -21.72 1.54 -4.88
N ARG A 320 -22.80 2.28 -4.61
CA ARG A 320 -22.72 3.75 -4.38
C ARG A 320 -21.88 4.08 -3.13
N SER A 321 -21.93 3.22 -2.12
CA SER A 321 -21.15 3.38 -0.89
C SER A 321 -19.66 3.24 -1.15
N GLU A 322 -19.24 2.25 -1.94
CA GLU A 322 -17.85 2.05 -2.34
C GLU A 322 -17.33 3.21 -3.20
N VAL A 323 -18.12 3.67 -4.17
CA VAL A 323 -17.78 4.86 -4.96
C VAL A 323 -17.58 6.08 -4.07
N SER A 324 -18.46 6.29 -3.08
CA SER A 324 -18.34 7.37 -2.12
C SER A 324 -17.13 7.23 -1.21
N ASP A 325 -16.77 6.00 -0.82
CA ASP A 325 -15.61 5.72 0.02
C ASP A 325 -14.30 6.07 -0.70
N VAL A 326 -14.10 5.57 -1.93
CA VAL A 326 -12.94 5.92 -2.76
C VAL A 326 -12.86 7.43 -2.98
N PHE A 327 -13.98 8.05 -3.35
CA PHE A 327 -14.06 9.49 -3.53
C PHE A 327 -13.60 10.25 -2.27
N ASN A 328 -14.09 9.86 -1.10
CA ASN A 328 -13.71 10.50 0.16
C ASN A 328 -12.23 10.32 0.50
N ALA A 329 -11.64 9.16 0.24
CA ALA A 329 -10.20 8.95 0.43
C ALA A 329 -9.36 9.93 -0.41
N VAL A 330 -9.77 10.19 -1.66
CA VAL A 330 -9.12 11.18 -2.52
C VAL A 330 -9.30 12.60 -1.96
N ILE A 331 -10.51 12.97 -1.55
CA ILE A 331 -10.81 14.29 -0.96
C ILE A 331 -10.06 14.51 0.36
N ASP A 332 -9.87 13.46 1.16
CA ASP A 332 -9.08 13.50 2.39
C ASP A 332 -7.58 13.74 2.11
N GLY A 333 -7.09 13.45 0.89
CA GLY A 333 -5.72 13.73 0.44
C GLY A 333 -4.83 12.51 0.29
N THR A 334 -5.39 11.29 0.08
CA THR A 334 -4.56 10.10 -0.18
C THR A 334 -3.69 10.27 -1.43
N ASP A 335 -2.48 9.72 -1.42
CA ASP A 335 -1.60 9.69 -2.59
C ASP A 335 -1.94 8.54 -3.52
N ALA A 336 -2.34 7.42 -2.96
CA ALA A 336 -2.71 6.24 -3.70
C ALA A 336 -3.92 5.52 -3.08
N THR A 337 -4.69 4.87 -3.95
CA THR A 337 -5.77 3.92 -3.59
C THR A 337 -5.32 2.51 -3.96
N MET A 338 -5.72 1.50 -3.18
CA MET A 338 -5.28 0.13 -3.41
C MET A 338 -6.48 -0.81 -3.62
N LEU A 339 -6.38 -1.64 -4.66
CA LEU A 339 -7.24 -2.80 -4.90
C LEU A 339 -6.56 -4.06 -4.37
N SER A 340 -7.28 -4.88 -3.64
CA SER A 340 -6.85 -6.14 -3.05
C SER A 340 -7.44 -7.34 -3.81
N GLY A 341 -8.47 -7.97 -3.29
CA GLY A 341 -9.17 -9.08 -3.90
C GLY A 341 -9.75 -8.75 -5.28
N GLU A 342 -10.19 -7.51 -5.47
CA GLU A 342 -10.81 -7.02 -6.70
C GLU A 342 -9.93 -7.24 -7.93
N SER A 343 -8.63 -7.07 -7.80
CA SER A 343 -7.67 -7.27 -8.90
C SER A 343 -6.89 -8.59 -8.79
N ALA A 344 -6.81 -9.21 -7.60
CA ALA A 344 -6.02 -10.40 -7.37
C ALA A 344 -6.76 -11.71 -7.69
N ASN A 345 -8.00 -11.86 -7.24
CA ASN A 345 -8.81 -13.08 -7.38
C ASN A 345 -10.28 -12.81 -7.75
N GLY A 346 -10.65 -11.55 -7.95
CA GLY A 346 -11.98 -11.15 -8.38
C GLY A 346 -12.27 -11.51 -9.85
N LYS A 347 -13.54 -11.52 -10.22
CA LYS A 347 -14.00 -11.82 -11.58
C LYS A 347 -13.80 -10.66 -12.56
N TYR A 348 -13.58 -9.45 -12.05
CA TYR A 348 -13.60 -8.21 -12.84
C TYR A 348 -12.35 -7.31 -12.56
N PRO A 349 -11.11 -7.86 -12.73
CA PRO A 349 -9.90 -7.11 -12.38
C PRO A 349 -9.69 -5.84 -13.22
N LEU A 350 -9.95 -5.88 -14.52
CA LEU A 350 -9.79 -4.73 -15.41
C LEU A 350 -10.84 -3.66 -15.14
N GLU A 351 -12.09 -4.06 -14.95
CA GLU A 351 -13.20 -3.17 -14.61
C GLU A 351 -12.98 -2.50 -13.26
N SER A 352 -12.38 -3.20 -12.29
CA SER A 352 -12.07 -2.66 -10.96
C SER A 352 -11.02 -1.55 -11.06
N VAL A 353 -9.92 -1.77 -11.78
CA VAL A 353 -8.90 -0.74 -12.01
C VAL A 353 -9.48 0.45 -12.79
N THR A 354 -10.28 0.19 -13.82
CA THR A 354 -10.92 1.23 -14.63
C THR A 354 -11.89 2.07 -13.81
N THR A 355 -12.71 1.43 -12.97
CA THR A 355 -13.66 2.09 -12.06
C THR A 355 -12.91 2.96 -11.04
N MET A 356 -11.88 2.41 -10.40
CA MET A 356 -11.03 3.14 -9.46
C MET A 356 -10.42 4.38 -10.13
N ALA A 357 -9.81 4.21 -11.31
CA ALA A 357 -9.21 5.31 -12.06
C ALA A 357 -10.23 6.40 -12.43
N THR A 358 -11.46 6.02 -12.73
CA THR A 358 -12.54 6.96 -13.05
C THR A 358 -12.98 7.74 -11.82
N ILE A 359 -13.13 7.07 -10.67
CA ILE A 359 -13.51 7.74 -9.41
C ILE A 359 -12.40 8.70 -8.97
N ASP A 360 -11.14 8.25 -8.98
CA ASP A 360 -9.96 9.06 -8.63
C ASP A 360 -9.90 10.33 -9.50
N LYS A 361 -10.11 10.19 -10.81
CA LYS A 361 -10.10 11.31 -11.75
C LYS A 361 -11.25 12.27 -11.52
N ASN A 362 -12.45 11.77 -11.22
CA ASN A 362 -13.61 12.61 -10.93
C ASN A 362 -13.46 13.35 -9.60
N ALA A 363 -13.03 12.67 -8.54
CA ALA A 363 -12.77 13.28 -7.25
C ALA A 363 -11.71 14.39 -7.34
N GLN A 364 -10.67 14.17 -8.14
CA GLN A 364 -9.59 15.13 -8.37
C GLN A 364 -10.09 16.47 -8.94
N THR A 365 -11.14 16.48 -9.75
CA THR A 365 -11.70 17.74 -10.28
C THR A 365 -12.27 18.66 -9.21
N LEU A 366 -12.60 18.10 -8.07
CA LEU A 366 -13.22 18.80 -6.94
C LEU A 366 -12.25 19.10 -5.78
N LEU A 367 -10.95 18.75 -5.94
CA LEU A 367 -9.96 18.93 -4.85
C LEU A 367 -9.79 20.40 -4.44
N ASN A 368 -9.89 21.35 -5.38
CA ASN A 368 -9.76 22.78 -5.08
C ASN A 368 -10.96 23.30 -4.26
N GLU A 369 -12.13 22.69 -4.40
CA GLU A 369 -13.37 23.10 -3.74
C GLU A 369 -13.62 22.33 -2.43
N TYR A 370 -13.39 21.01 -2.45
CA TYR A 370 -13.73 20.10 -1.35
C TYR A 370 -12.51 19.42 -0.71
N GLY A 371 -11.31 19.60 -1.25
CA GLY A 371 -10.10 18.98 -0.71
C GLY A 371 -9.86 19.41 0.74
N ARG A 372 -9.61 18.41 1.61
CA ARG A 372 -9.40 18.64 3.06
C ARG A 372 -7.96 18.90 3.43
N LEU A 373 -7.04 18.72 2.47
CA LEU A 373 -5.62 18.97 2.70
C LEU A 373 -5.34 20.48 2.68
N ASN A 374 -5.14 21.07 3.85
CA ASN A 374 -4.71 22.46 3.97
C ASN A 374 -3.18 22.55 3.95
N SER A 375 -2.57 22.52 2.77
CA SER A 375 -1.12 22.61 2.61
C SER A 375 -0.55 24.00 2.95
N ASP A 376 -1.37 25.02 3.09
CA ASP A 376 -0.93 26.35 3.52
C ASP A 376 -0.52 26.39 5.00
N SER A 377 -1.05 25.46 5.80
CA SER A 377 -0.69 25.28 7.19
C SER A 377 0.62 24.49 7.41
N PHE A 378 1.23 23.95 6.34
CA PHE A 378 2.46 23.18 6.49
C PHE A 378 3.64 24.06 6.85
N ALA A 379 4.47 23.58 7.77
CA ALA A 379 5.72 24.26 8.10
C ALA A 379 6.63 24.29 6.85
N ARG A 380 7.32 25.41 6.65
CA ARG A 380 8.23 25.65 5.52
C ARG A 380 9.66 25.77 6.08
N ASN A 381 10.22 24.65 6.46
CA ASN A 381 11.48 24.58 7.23
C ASN A 381 12.74 24.54 6.33
N SER A 382 12.59 24.54 5.01
CA SER A 382 13.71 24.47 4.08
C SER A 382 13.48 25.32 2.83
N LYS A 383 14.58 25.69 2.15
CA LYS A 383 14.51 26.42 0.86
C LYS A 383 13.67 25.65 -0.17
N THR A 384 13.80 24.31 -0.20
CA THR A 384 13.04 23.46 -1.12
C THR A 384 11.54 23.50 -0.82
N GLU A 385 11.14 23.53 0.45
CA GLU A 385 9.72 23.66 0.82
C GLU A 385 9.13 25.02 0.46
N VAL A 386 9.91 26.09 0.66
CA VAL A 386 9.50 27.43 0.20
C VAL A 386 9.30 27.45 -1.31
N MET A 387 10.22 26.86 -2.07
CA MET A 387 10.10 26.75 -3.53
C MET A 387 8.88 25.90 -3.94
N ALA A 388 8.64 24.77 -3.28
CA ALA A 388 7.49 23.91 -3.56
C ALA A 388 6.15 24.61 -3.28
N SER A 389 6.07 25.39 -2.20
CA SER A 389 4.92 26.23 -1.91
C SER A 389 4.71 27.32 -2.97
N ALA A 390 5.78 27.97 -3.43
CA ALA A 390 5.71 28.98 -4.49
C ALA A 390 5.22 28.37 -5.84
N VAL A 391 5.61 27.13 -6.12
CA VAL A 391 5.09 26.37 -7.29
C VAL A 391 3.58 26.18 -7.20
N LYS A 392 3.06 25.80 -6.02
CA LYS A 392 1.61 25.69 -5.79
C LYS A 392 0.93 27.05 -6.04
N ASP A 393 1.47 28.12 -5.49
CA ASP A 393 0.91 29.47 -5.64
C ASP A 393 0.90 29.90 -7.12
N ALA A 394 1.95 29.61 -7.88
CA ALA A 394 2.02 29.88 -9.31
C ALA A 394 0.95 29.08 -10.10
N THR A 395 0.79 27.77 -9.81
CA THR A 395 -0.20 26.92 -10.49
C THR A 395 -1.64 27.25 -10.12
N ASN A 396 -1.87 27.91 -8.99
CA ASN A 396 -3.20 28.38 -8.60
C ASN A 396 -3.54 29.77 -9.19
N SER A 397 -2.52 30.58 -9.47
CA SER A 397 -2.68 31.95 -9.91
C SER A 397 -2.60 32.12 -11.44
N MET A 398 -1.96 31.17 -12.12
CA MET A 398 -1.74 31.19 -13.58
C MET A 398 -2.20 29.87 -14.19
N ASP A 399 -2.50 29.84 -15.49
CA ASP A 399 -2.84 28.63 -16.24
C ASP A 399 -1.58 27.80 -16.57
N ILE A 400 -0.85 27.36 -15.55
CA ILE A 400 0.32 26.50 -15.69
C ILE A 400 -0.16 25.07 -16.01
N LYS A 401 0.26 24.54 -17.16
CA LYS A 401 -0.15 23.20 -17.62
C LYS A 401 0.66 22.08 -16.97
N LEU A 402 1.93 22.34 -16.67
CA LEU A 402 2.85 21.32 -16.16
C LEU A 402 3.91 21.94 -15.24
N VAL A 403 4.22 21.22 -14.17
CA VAL A 403 5.43 21.46 -13.38
C VAL A 403 6.48 20.45 -13.81
N VAL A 404 7.65 20.90 -14.23
CA VAL A 404 8.79 20.04 -14.57
C VAL A 404 9.85 20.18 -13.49
N THR A 405 10.33 19.06 -12.94
CA THR A 405 11.45 19.07 -12.01
C THR A 405 12.52 18.09 -12.44
N LEU A 406 13.78 18.53 -12.42
CA LEU A 406 14.93 17.64 -12.57
C LEU A 406 15.40 17.25 -11.16
N THR A 407 15.50 15.95 -10.93
CA THR A 407 15.79 15.43 -9.59
C THR A 407 16.64 14.16 -9.65
N LYS A 408 17.71 14.11 -8.85
CA LYS A 408 18.57 12.93 -8.76
C LYS A 408 18.01 11.88 -7.80
N THR A 409 17.32 12.30 -6.73
CA THR A 409 16.87 11.44 -5.64
C THR A 409 15.34 11.43 -5.47
N GLY A 410 14.61 12.15 -6.32
CA GLY A 410 13.16 12.32 -6.18
C GLY A 410 12.72 13.34 -5.13
N HIS A 411 13.62 13.87 -4.30
CA HIS A 411 13.26 14.73 -3.17
C HIS A 411 12.44 15.96 -3.59
N THR A 412 12.86 16.68 -4.64
CA THR A 412 12.13 17.86 -5.15
C THR A 412 10.73 17.49 -5.61
N ALA A 413 10.60 16.39 -6.37
CA ALA A 413 9.30 15.92 -6.85
C ALA A 413 8.35 15.57 -5.70
N ARG A 414 8.85 14.88 -4.65
CA ARG A 414 8.06 14.56 -3.45
C ARG A 414 7.59 15.80 -2.72
N LEU A 415 8.46 16.79 -2.54
CA LEU A 415 8.07 18.04 -1.88
C LEU A 415 7.07 18.85 -2.70
N ILE A 416 7.21 18.93 -4.02
CA ILE A 416 6.21 19.59 -4.87
C ILE A 416 4.88 18.83 -4.76
N SER A 417 4.89 17.49 -4.82
CA SER A 417 3.70 16.65 -4.65
C SER A 417 3.00 16.90 -3.30
N LYS A 418 3.74 17.09 -2.20
CA LYS A 418 3.22 17.43 -0.85
C LYS A 418 2.28 18.64 -0.90
N TYR A 419 2.60 19.66 -1.68
CA TYR A 419 1.82 20.89 -1.75
C TYR A 419 0.64 20.85 -2.71
N ARG A 420 0.46 19.73 -3.44
CA ARG A 420 -0.69 19.51 -4.34
C ARG A 420 -0.90 20.65 -5.36
N PRO A 421 0.08 20.97 -6.22
CA PRO A 421 -0.09 22.00 -7.24
C PRO A 421 -1.25 21.67 -8.18
N ASN A 422 -1.90 22.69 -8.74
CA ASN A 422 -2.98 22.49 -9.72
C ASN A 422 -2.47 22.13 -11.12
N ALA A 423 -1.36 21.42 -11.21
CA ALA A 423 -0.76 20.91 -12.45
C ALA A 423 -0.16 19.53 -12.19
N ASP A 424 0.04 18.75 -13.26
CA ASP A 424 0.80 17.50 -13.18
C ASP A 424 2.29 17.81 -12.96
N ILE A 425 3.05 16.86 -12.41
CA ILE A 425 4.47 17.02 -12.08
C ILE A 425 5.28 16.03 -12.92
N LEU A 426 5.96 16.49 -13.94
CA LEU A 426 6.93 15.70 -14.68
C LEU A 426 8.25 15.69 -13.92
N ALA A 427 8.62 14.55 -13.35
CA ALA A 427 9.87 14.37 -12.64
C ALA A 427 10.90 13.70 -13.55
N LEU A 428 11.83 14.50 -14.07
CA LEU A 428 12.93 14.03 -14.90
C LEU A 428 14.08 13.57 -14.00
N THR A 429 14.50 12.34 -14.17
CA THR A 429 15.62 11.75 -13.40
C THR A 429 16.55 10.97 -14.33
N PHE A 430 17.77 10.75 -13.89
CA PHE A 430 18.79 9.96 -14.62
C PHE A 430 19.10 8.64 -13.94
N ASP A 431 18.24 8.26 -13.01
CA ASP A 431 18.36 7.04 -12.24
C ASP A 431 17.05 6.25 -12.23
N GLU A 432 17.09 5.00 -12.71
CA GLU A 432 15.92 4.13 -12.82
C GLU A 432 15.30 3.79 -11.45
N LEU A 433 16.11 3.70 -10.39
CA LEU A 433 15.62 3.44 -9.04
C LEU A 433 14.80 4.63 -8.53
N THR A 434 15.24 5.84 -8.82
CA THR A 434 14.49 7.06 -8.52
C THR A 434 13.21 7.15 -9.33
N GLU A 435 13.24 6.83 -10.64
CA GLU A 435 12.04 6.78 -11.48
C GLU A 435 10.97 5.88 -10.86
N ARG A 436 11.33 4.63 -10.55
CA ARG A 436 10.41 3.67 -9.93
C ARG A 436 9.98 4.10 -8.53
N GLY A 437 10.88 4.66 -7.73
CA GLY A 437 10.61 5.15 -6.39
C GLY A 437 9.64 6.34 -6.31
N LEU A 438 9.29 6.95 -7.46
CA LEU A 438 8.30 8.03 -7.54
C LEU A 438 6.91 7.58 -8.01
N MET A 439 6.72 6.29 -8.32
CA MET A 439 5.46 5.76 -8.88
C MET A 439 4.26 5.87 -7.94
N LEU A 440 4.45 6.04 -6.65
CA LEU A 440 3.39 6.21 -5.65
C LEU A 440 3.12 7.68 -5.26
N ASN A 441 3.92 8.63 -5.75
CA ASN A 441 3.75 10.04 -5.40
C ASN A 441 2.61 10.69 -6.20
N TRP A 442 1.71 11.36 -5.51
CA TRP A 442 0.58 12.06 -6.09
C TRP A 442 1.02 13.04 -7.18
N GLY A 443 0.36 12.99 -8.34
CA GLY A 443 0.57 13.90 -9.45
C GLY A 443 1.91 13.76 -10.18
N VAL A 444 2.84 12.91 -9.69
CA VAL A 444 4.16 12.76 -10.29
C VAL A 444 4.12 11.78 -11.46
N ILE A 445 4.67 12.21 -12.59
CA ILE A 445 4.95 11.41 -13.79
C ILE A 445 6.47 11.32 -13.87
N PRO A 446 7.09 10.23 -13.39
CA PRO A 446 8.53 10.09 -13.47
C PRO A 446 8.94 9.65 -14.86
N MET A 447 10.10 10.16 -15.33
CA MET A 447 10.64 9.85 -16.64
C MET A 447 12.17 9.92 -16.62
N LEU A 448 12.82 8.95 -17.24
CA LEU A 448 14.26 8.95 -17.44
C LEU A 448 14.68 9.98 -18.49
N THR A 449 15.81 10.64 -18.23
CA THR A 449 16.48 11.54 -19.16
C THR A 449 17.99 11.49 -18.96
N ASP A 450 18.74 12.05 -19.88
CA ASP A 450 20.17 12.28 -19.69
C ASP A 450 20.41 13.41 -18.69
N ALA A 451 21.55 13.35 -17.99
CA ALA A 451 21.95 14.41 -17.09
C ALA A 451 22.29 15.69 -17.88
N PRO A 452 21.75 16.85 -17.50
CA PRO A 452 22.02 18.09 -18.20
C PRO A 452 23.49 18.52 -18.03
N SER A 453 24.06 19.08 -19.11
CA SER A 453 25.45 19.57 -19.14
C SER A 453 25.60 21.01 -18.62
N SER A 454 24.53 21.79 -18.64
CA SER A 454 24.49 23.18 -18.20
C SER A 454 23.09 23.57 -17.72
N THR A 455 22.97 24.76 -17.14
CA THR A 455 21.67 25.31 -16.75
C THR A 455 20.74 25.56 -17.94
N ASP A 456 21.29 26.02 -19.08
CA ASP A 456 20.50 26.27 -20.28
C ASP A 456 20.04 24.95 -20.90
N ASP A 457 20.92 23.96 -21.01
CA ASP A 457 20.61 22.59 -21.45
C ASP A 457 19.52 21.95 -20.57
N MET A 458 19.56 22.17 -19.25
CA MET A 458 18.54 21.71 -18.32
C MET A 458 17.14 22.25 -18.66
N PHE A 459 17.02 23.53 -19.01
CA PHE A 459 15.75 24.14 -19.41
C PHE A 459 15.26 23.62 -20.75
N GLU A 460 16.18 23.37 -21.69
CA GLU A 460 15.85 22.78 -23.00
C GLU A 460 15.41 21.34 -22.90
N ILE A 461 16.09 20.51 -22.09
CA ILE A 461 15.67 19.13 -21.78
C ILE A 461 14.29 19.12 -21.15
N ALA A 462 14.02 20.00 -20.17
CA ALA A 462 12.74 20.06 -19.49
C ALA A 462 11.58 20.33 -20.46
N GLU A 463 11.74 21.33 -21.36
CA GLU A 463 10.73 21.67 -22.36
C GLU A 463 10.57 20.54 -23.39
N ARG A 464 11.65 20.05 -23.96
CA ARG A 464 11.65 18.99 -24.97
C ARG A 464 10.97 17.72 -24.43
N LYS A 465 11.35 17.28 -23.21
CA LYS A 465 10.76 16.08 -22.59
C LYS A 465 9.29 16.24 -22.26
N ALA A 466 8.85 17.43 -21.89
CA ALA A 466 7.44 17.73 -21.64
C ALA A 466 6.60 17.62 -22.93
N VAL A 467 7.14 18.10 -24.07
CA VAL A 467 6.50 17.97 -25.40
C VAL A 467 6.53 16.52 -25.89
N GLU A 468 7.69 15.83 -25.82
CA GLU A 468 7.82 14.42 -26.19
C GLU A 468 6.84 13.51 -25.45
N ALA A 469 6.58 13.81 -24.17
CA ALA A 469 5.60 13.09 -23.34
C ALA A 469 4.13 13.40 -23.70
N GLY A 470 3.88 14.36 -24.58
CA GLY A 470 2.53 14.80 -24.95
C GLY A 470 1.78 15.48 -23.80
N LEU A 471 2.51 16.06 -22.83
CA LEU A 471 1.93 16.71 -21.67
C LEU A 471 1.64 18.19 -21.89
N VAL A 472 2.33 18.81 -22.85
CA VAL A 472 2.20 20.22 -23.24
C VAL A 472 2.40 20.40 -24.73
N GLN A 473 1.98 21.55 -25.26
CA GLN A 473 2.16 21.95 -26.63
C GLN A 473 2.72 23.40 -26.71
N SER A 474 3.15 23.83 -27.90
CA SER A 474 3.60 25.21 -28.11
C SER A 474 2.53 26.21 -27.66
N GLY A 475 2.94 27.21 -26.90
CA GLY A 475 2.08 28.23 -26.30
C GLY A 475 1.63 27.94 -24.87
N ASP A 476 1.80 26.71 -24.36
CA ASP A 476 1.48 26.37 -22.95
C ASP A 476 2.54 26.94 -22.00
N ASP A 477 2.12 27.38 -20.81
CA ASP A 477 3.02 27.78 -19.76
C ASP A 477 3.36 26.61 -18.84
N ILE A 478 4.67 26.45 -18.54
CA ILE A 478 5.21 25.46 -17.62
C ILE A 478 6.06 26.11 -16.54
N VAL A 479 6.14 25.45 -15.38
CA VAL A 479 7.07 25.81 -14.30
C VAL A 479 8.18 24.79 -14.23
N ILE A 480 9.43 25.23 -14.37
CA ILE A 480 10.62 24.38 -14.23
C ILE A 480 11.27 24.65 -12.89
N VAL A 481 11.55 23.60 -12.12
CA VAL A 481 12.09 23.66 -10.75
C VAL A 481 13.33 22.78 -10.65
N ALA A 482 14.44 23.37 -10.21
CA ALA A 482 15.70 22.63 -10.10
C ALA A 482 16.68 23.24 -9.08
N GLY A 483 17.75 22.51 -8.82
CA GLY A 483 18.96 23.02 -8.14
C GLY A 483 19.96 23.56 -9.15
N VAL A 484 20.43 24.79 -8.97
CA VAL A 484 21.43 25.47 -9.82
C VAL A 484 22.60 25.90 -8.95
N PRO A 485 23.88 25.75 -9.40
CA PRO A 485 24.33 25.26 -10.70
C PRO A 485 24.17 23.75 -10.90
N VAL A 486 24.04 23.35 -12.16
CA VAL A 486 23.97 21.94 -12.56
C VAL A 486 25.31 21.24 -12.30
N GLY A 487 25.25 19.98 -11.86
CA GLY A 487 26.46 19.17 -11.57
C GLY A 487 26.93 19.25 -10.11
N GLU A 488 26.48 20.22 -9.33
CA GLU A 488 26.74 20.31 -7.91
C GLU A 488 25.61 19.64 -7.08
N ALA A 489 25.91 19.18 -5.88
CA ALA A 489 24.92 18.64 -4.94
C ALA A 489 24.13 19.78 -4.28
N VAL A 490 23.42 20.60 -5.07
CA VAL A 490 22.67 21.75 -4.59
C VAL A 490 21.21 21.38 -4.36
N ARG A 491 20.65 21.84 -3.24
CA ARG A 491 19.22 21.76 -2.99
C ARG A 491 18.45 22.66 -3.94
N THR A 492 17.21 22.32 -4.25
CA THR A 492 16.30 23.12 -5.09
C THR A 492 16.30 24.59 -4.66
N ASN A 493 16.67 25.48 -5.57
CA ASN A 493 16.84 26.91 -5.34
C ASN A 493 16.37 27.79 -6.49
N THR A 494 15.87 27.20 -7.58
CA THR A 494 15.47 27.93 -8.78
C THR A 494 14.09 27.47 -9.26
N MET A 495 13.24 28.42 -9.57
CA MET A 495 11.95 28.25 -10.23
C MET A 495 11.90 29.20 -11.43
N ARG A 496 11.50 28.67 -12.59
CA ARG A 496 11.34 29.46 -13.83
C ARG A 496 10.00 29.16 -14.46
N ILE A 497 9.22 30.19 -14.75
CA ILE A 497 8.02 30.09 -15.61
C ILE A 497 8.49 30.30 -17.04
N ARG A 498 8.03 29.44 -17.96
CA ARG A 498 8.40 29.48 -19.38
C ARG A 498 7.23 29.07 -20.25
N THR A 499 7.02 29.84 -21.34
CA THR A 499 6.10 29.42 -22.39
C THR A 499 6.83 28.46 -23.35
N VAL A 500 6.23 27.30 -23.64
CA VAL A 500 6.73 26.26 -24.54
C VAL A 500 6.78 26.80 -25.96
N ARG A 501 7.89 26.57 -26.65
CA ARG A 501 8.15 27.08 -28.04
C ARG A 501 7.71 26.08 -29.08
#